data_c4329cfe024518ed647bbf3d4d52ff0b
#
_entry.id   c4329cfe024518ed647bbf3d4d52ff0b
#
_cell.length_a   1.000
_cell.length_b   1.000
_cell.length_c   1.000
_cell.angle_alpha   90.00
_cell.angle_beta   90.00
_cell.angle_gamma   90.00
#
_symmetry.space_group_name_H-M   'P 1'
#
loop_
_entity.id
_entity.type
_entity.pdbx_description
1 polymer ?
#
loop_
_entity_poly.entity_id
_entity_poly.type
_entity_poly.pdbx_seq_one_letter_code
_entity_poly.pdbx_strand_id
1 'polypeptide(L)'
;MKSFWVILMILLIYGIIITIYILKIYQRLRDFEEVLTEIEEGRSNQKFLLRRKNKIDRVGFRLNSILYKYEKEIEESSVILEANKQLLTSLSHDVRTPMTTLIGYLDALDLKLVSSDKEEAYIKLAKRKAYDLKKYIEVLFEWFRLNSDEEQMEIKPVDISEVTRKILLDWVPVLEEHRMKYSIEIPERAINVEIDESCYMRIVNNIIQNTIAHSKAGQIWITAIERYDSFTLRIDDDGIGIAKEDLKYIFERLYKCDKGRSQKGNGLGLNIAQLLAEKMNGKINAVSEPGKGAVFFVTFPIYNSKKGVN
;
A
#
# COMPACT_ATOMS: atom_id res chain seq x y z
N MET A 1 -38.10 76.76 1.61
CA MET A 1 -38.26 76.06 0.32
C MET A 1 -36.94 75.45 -0.22
N LYS A 2 -35.81 76.14 -0.29
CA LYS A 2 -34.54 75.65 -0.78
C LYS A 2 -34.04 74.39 -0.02
N SER A 3 -34.12 74.40 1.30
CA SER A 3 -33.67 73.25 2.12
C SER A 3 -34.50 71.97 1.92
N PHE A 4 -35.78 72.09 1.63
CA PHE A 4 -36.66 70.97 1.36
C PHE A 4 -36.25 70.23 0.04
N TRP A 5 -35.96 70.96 -1.01
CA TRP A 5 -35.49 70.41 -2.28
C TRP A 5 -34.12 69.72 -2.19
N VAL A 6 -33.23 70.25 -1.34
CA VAL A 6 -31.92 69.62 -1.08
C VAL A 6 -32.07 68.26 -0.36
N ILE A 7 -32.93 68.18 0.66
CA ILE A 7 -33.21 66.92 1.37
C ILE A 7 -33.82 65.89 0.41
N LEU A 8 -34.79 66.30 -0.41
CA LEU A 8 -35.43 65.41 -1.39
C LEU A 8 -34.42 64.87 -2.41
N MET A 9 -33.48 65.70 -2.89
CA MET A 9 -32.42 65.29 -3.80
C MET A 9 -31.45 64.31 -3.17
N ILE A 10 -31.09 64.47 -1.87
CA ILE A 10 -30.23 63.56 -1.14
C ILE A 10 -30.92 62.21 -0.98
N LEU A 11 -32.22 62.17 -0.61
CA LEU A 11 -33.00 60.94 -0.50
C LEU A 11 -33.11 60.20 -1.84
N LEU A 12 -33.26 60.93 -2.94
CA LEU A 12 -33.34 60.34 -4.27
C LEU A 12 -31.99 59.72 -4.71
N ILE A 13 -30.89 60.44 -4.45
CA ILE A 13 -29.53 59.90 -4.68
C ILE A 13 -29.28 58.64 -3.85
N TYR A 14 -29.66 58.69 -2.55
CA TYR A 14 -29.52 57.53 -1.65
C TYR A 14 -30.33 56.32 -2.13
N GLY A 15 -31.57 56.54 -2.59
CA GLY A 15 -32.43 55.53 -3.18
C GLY A 15 -31.78 54.88 -4.43
N ILE A 16 -31.21 55.71 -5.32
CA ILE A 16 -30.48 55.21 -6.50
C ILE A 16 -29.27 54.35 -6.11
N ILE A 17 -28.49 54.81 -5.14
CA ILE A 17 -27.30 54.04 -4.66
C ILE A 17 -27.71 52.70 -4.09
N ILE A 18 -28.77 52.66 -3.27
CA ILE A 18 -29.30 51.40 -2.71
C ILE A 18 -29.79 50.46 -3.82
N THR A 19 -30.53 50.99 -4.81
CA THR A 19 -31.04 50.19 -5.92
C THR A 19 -29.89 49.55 -6.72
N ILE A 20 -28.84 50.35 -7.04
CA ILE A 20 -27.64 49.86 -7.74
C ILE A 20 -26.93 48.77 -6.91
N TYR A 21 -26.87 48.94 -5.58
CA TYR A 21 -26.24 47.99 -4.69
C TYR A 21 -27.01 46.68 -4.63
N ILE A 22 -28.34 46.74 -4.54
CA ILE A 22 -29.22 45.56 -4.56
C ILE A 22 -29.10 44.82 -5.89
N LEU A 23 -29.15 45.52 -7.03
CA LEU A 23 -28.98 44.92 -8.35
C LEU A 23 -27.65 44.15 -8.52
N LYS A 24 -26.56 44.74 -7.99
CA LYS A 24 -25.25 44.05 -7.98
C LYS A 24 -25.24 42.80 -7.14
N ILE A 25 -25.95 42.78 -6.01
CA ILE A 25 -26.09 41.59 -5.17
C ILE A 25 -26.87 40.51 -5.96
N TYR A 26 -28.00 40.85 -6.56
CA TYR A 26 -28.81 39.94 -7.35
C TYR A 26 -28.07 39.33 -8.53
N GLN A 27 -27.29 40.13 -9.26
CA GLN A 27 -26.45 39.63 -10.35
C GLN A 27 -25.44 38.59 -9.85
N ARG A 28 -24.75 38.85 -8.74
CA ARG A 28 -23.78 37.91 -8.15
C ARG A 28 -24.40 36.61 -7.65
N LEU A 29 -25.60 36.68 -7.05
CA LEU A 29 -26.31 35.50 -6.62
C LEU A 29 -26.70 34.62 -7.83
N ARG A 30 -27.11 35.22 -8.93
CA ARG A 30 -27.39 34.53 -10.16
C ARG A 30 -26.16 33.88 -10.78
N ASP A 31 -25.00 34.58 -10.75
CA ASP A 31 -23.72 34.01 -11.20
C ASP A 31 -23.34 32.77 -10.36
N PHE A 32 -23.63 32.78 -9.04
CA PHE A 32 -23.40 31.63 -8.18
C PHE A 32 -24.34 30.46 -8.49
N GLU A 33 -25.61 30.75 -8.74
CA GLU A 33 -26.62 29.74 -9.10
C GLU A 33 -26.25 29.06 -10.43
N GLU A 34 -25.80 29.83 -11.41
CA GLU A 34 -25.38 29.32 -12.72
C GLU A 34 -24.16 28.37 -12.59
N VAL A 35 -23.13 28.77 -11.83
CA VAL A 35 -21.95 27.93 -11.58
C VAL A 35 -22.31 26.66 -10.79
N LEU A 36 -23.20 26.75 -9.80
CA LEU A 36 -23.66 25.57 -9.05
C LEU A 36 -24.43 24.60 -9.95
N THR A 37 -25.31 25.12 -10.82
CA THR A 37 -26.05 24.28 -11.77
C THR A 37 -25.12 23.58 -12.76
N GLU A 38 -24.09 24.26 -13.27
CA GLU A 38 -23.09 23.66 -14.16
C GLU A 38 -22.29 22.55 -13.44
N ILE A 39 -21.98 22.72 -12.15
CA ILE A 39 -21.31 21.70 -11.32
C ILE A 39 -22.24 20.49 -11.10
N GLU A 40 -23.51 20.71 -10.75
CA GLU A 40 -24.51 19.65 -10.59
C GLU A 40 -24.69 18.81 -11.86
N GLU A 41 -24.65 19.46 -13.03
CA GLU A 41 -24.75 18.81 -14.32
C GLU A 41 -23.44 18.12 -14.79
N GLY A 42 -22.36 18.21 -14.00
CA GLY A 42 -21.07 17.61 -14.30
C GLY A 42 -20.34 18.27 -15.49
N ARG A 43 -20.76 19.47 -15.90
CA ARG A 43 -20.28 20.15 -17.11
C ARG A 43 -19.12 21.12 -16.88
N SER A 44 -18.74 21.38 -15.65
CA SER A 44 -17.81 22.49 -15.39
C SER A 44 -16.66 22.15 -14.45
N ASN A 45 -15.45 22.49 -14.94
CA ASN A 45 -14.24 22.71 -14.15
C ASN A 45 -14.15 24.19 -13.70
N GLN A 46 -15.28 24.91 -13.66
CA GLN A 46 -15.29 26.35 -13.38
C GLN A 46 -15.22 26.60 -11.86
N LYS A 47 -14.31 27.47 -11.47
CA LYS A 47 -14.19 28.01 -10.11
C LYS A 47 -14.85 29.36 -10.03
N PHE A 48 -15.51 29.65 -8.93
CA PHE A 48 -16.07 30.99 -8.71
C PHE A 48 -14.97 32.04 -8.84
N LEU A 49 -15.12 32.97 -9.81
CA LEU A 49 -14.22 34.10 -10.01
C LEU A 49 -14.49 35.17 -8.92
N LEU A 50 -13.63 35.24 -7.92
CA LEU A 50 -13.84 36.04 -6.72
C LEU A 50 -12.84 37.20 -6.63
N ARG A 51 -13.37 38.40 -6.39
CA ARG A 51 -12.59 39.56 -5.97
C ARG A 51 -12.78 39.74 -4.46
N ARG A 52 -11.75 39.57 -3.64
CA ARG A 52 -11.70 39.51 -2.18
C ARG A 52 -12.35 40.68 -1.39
N LYS A 53 -13.40 41.37 -1.89
CA LYS A 53 -13.89 42.64 -1.31
C LYS A 53 -15.18 42.55 -0.46
N ASN A 54 -15.99 41.50 -0.56
CA ASN A 54 -17.32 41.44 0.09
C ASN A 54 -17.55 40.15 0.88
N LYS A 55 -18.56 40.14 1.79
CA LYS A 55 -18.96 38.96 2.57
C LYS A 55 -19.42 37.79 1.66
N ILE A 56 -20.05 38.07 0.53
CA ILE A 56 -20.51 37.12 -0.48
C ILE A 56 -19.31 36.43 -1.13
N ASP A 57 -18.26 37.20 -1.49
CA ASP A 57 -17.03 36.66 -2.07
C ASP A 57 -16.33 35.68 -1.12
N ARG A 58 -16.45 35.86 0.22
CA ARG A 58 -15.94 34.92 1.22
C ARG A 58 -16.69 33.58 1.23
N VAL A 59 -18.00 33.59 0.99
CA VAL A 59 -18.81 32.36 0.87
C VAL A 59 -18.34 31.58 -0.36
N GLY A 60 -18.24 32.25 -1.51
CA GLY A 60 -17.74 31.63 -2.73
C GLY A 60 -16.30 31.06 -2.59
N PHE A 61 -15.42 31.77 -1.84
CA PHE A 61 -14.07 31.26 -1.56
C PHE A 61 -14.09 29.97 -0.73
N ARG A 62 -14.96 29.89 0.28
CA ARG A 62 -15.16 28.65 1.07
C ARG A 62 -15.76 27.53 0.20
N LEU A 63 -16.70 27.88 -0.67
CA LEU A 63 -17.31 26.93 -1.59
C LEU A 63 -16.26 26.34 -2.55
N ASN A 64 -15.41 27.18 -3.16
CA ASN A 64 -14.29 26.70 -3.99
C ASN A 64 -13.34 25.79 -3.20
N SER A 65 -13.07 26.08 -1.93
CA SER A 65 -12.21 25.24 -1.09
C SER A 65 -12.86 23.87 -0.82
N ILE A 66 -14.16 23.83 -0.63
CA ILE A 66 -14.92 22.60 -0.42
C ILE A 66 -14.95 21.80 -1.73
N LEU A 67 -15.25 22.42 -2.86
CA LEU A 67 -15.26 21.78 -4.18
C LEU A 67 -13.91 21.18 -4.51
N TYR A 68 -12.83 21.93 -4.32
CA TYR A 68 -11.47 21.43 -4.54
C TYR A 68 -11.15 20.19 -3.67
N LYS A 69 -11.62 20.19 -2.42
CA LYS A 69 -11.44 19.04 -1.53
C LYS A 69 -12.22 17.82 -2.05
N TYR A 70 -13.47 17.99 -2.48
CA TYR A 70 -14.27 16.91 -3.05
C TYR A 70 -13.72 16.40 -4.39
N GLU A 71 -13.30 17.29 -5.28
CA GLU A 71 -12.65 16.90 -6.53
C GLU A 71 -11.43 16.01 -6.27
N LYS A 72 -10.61 16.40 -5.29
CA LYS A 72 -9.43 15.62 -4.89
C LYS A 72 -9.81 14.26 -4.30
N GLU A 73 -10.82 14.19 -3.44
CA GLU A 73 -11.31 12.94 -2.87
C GLU A 73 -11.88 12.00 -3.95
N ILE A 74 -12.60 12.55 -4.94
CA ILE A 74 -13.11 11.77 -6.09
C ILE A 74 -11.95 11.26 -6.95
N GLU A 75 -10.96 12.09 -7.23
CA GLU A 75 -9.77 11.70 -8.00
C GLU A 75 -9.01 10.58 -7.28
N GLU A 76 -8.73 10.73 -5.98
CA GLU A 76 -8.09 9.70 -5.17
C GLU A 76 -8.92 8.40 -5.15
N SER A 77 -10.24 8.50 -5.00
CA SER A 77 -11.14 7.34 -5.04
C SER A 77 -11.13 6.66 -6.41
N SER A 78 -11.11 7.43 -7.50
CA SER A 78 -11.07 6.88 -8.85
C SER A 78 -9.76 6.15 -9.15
N VAL A 79 -8.63 6.68 -8.69
CA VAL A 79 -7.32 6.03 -8.79
C VAL A 79 -7.30 4.71 -8.03
N ILE A 80 -7.86 4.67 -6.81
CA ILE A 80 -7.97 3.46 -6.00
C ILE A 80 -8.86 2.42 -6.71
N LEU A 81 -9.99 2.84 -7.27
CA LEU A 81 -10.91 1.95 -7.99
C LEU A 81 -10.25 1.33 -9.22
N GLU A 82 -9.56 2.14 -10.02
CA GLU A 82 -8.84 1.64 -11.20
C GLU A 82 -7.70 0.69 -10.83
N ALA A 83 -6.93 1.02 -9.78
CA ALA A 83 -5.91 0.14 -9.24
C ALA A 83 -6.49 -1.20 -8.76
N ASN A 84 -7.66 -1.20 -8.11
CA ASN A 84 -8.34 -2.42 -7.69
C ASN A 84 -8.86 -3.24 -8.88
N LYS A 85 -9.37 -2.61 -9.93
CA LYS A 85 -9.79 -3.28 -11.17
C LYS A 85 -8.62 -3.94 -11.89
N GLN A 86 -7.49 -3.26 -12.01
CA GLN A 86 -6.27 -3.82 -12.59
C GLN A 86 -5.75 -4.99 -11.78
N LEU A 87 -5.78 -4.88 -10.45
CA LEU A 87 -5.46 -5.96 -9.52
C LEU A 87 -6.32 -7.20 -9.79
N LEU A 88 -7.66 -7.07 -9.79
CA LEU A 88 -8.57 -8.20 -10.04
C LEU A 88 -8.31 -8.85 -11.40
N THR A 89 -8.00 -8.06 -12.42
CA THR A 89 -7.67 -8.57 -13.76
C THR A 89 -6.38 -9.38 -13.74
N SER A 90 -5.33 -8.88 -13.10
CA SER A 90 -4.05 -9.57 -12.94
C SER A 90 -4.20 -10.86 -12.13
N LEU A 91 -4.93 -10.81 -11.01
CA LEU A 91 -5.22 -11.97 -10.17
C LEU A 91 -5.97 -13.06 -10.93
N SER A 92 -6.97 -12.67 -11.73
CA SER A 92 -7.72 -13.62 -12.56
C SER A 92 -6.82 -14.36 -13.55
N HIS A 93 -5.86 -13.67 -14.14
CA HIS A 93 -4.87 -14.26 -15.03
C HIS A 93 -3.92 -15.20 -14.27
N ASP A 94 -3.40 -14.76 -13.11
CA ASP A 94 -2.42 -15.51 -12.33
C ASP A 94 -3.03 -16.78 -11.67
N VAL A 95 -4.34 -16.79 -11.39
CA VAL A 95 -5.10 -17.99 -10.98
C VAL A 95 -5.36 -18.92 -12.16
N ARG A 96 -5.76 -18.37 -13.32
CA ARG A 96 -6.13 -19.16 -14.50
C ARG A 96 -4.98 -20.04 -15.00
N THR A 97 -3.77 -19.50 -15.04
CA THR A 97 -2.58 -20.19 -15.59
C THR A 97 -2.26 -21.51 -14.85
N PRO A 98 -2.05 -21.53 -13.51
CA PRO A 98 -1.80 -22.80 -12.79
C PRO A 98 -3.02 -23.73 -12.82
N MET A 99 -4.24 -23.19 -12.82
CA MET A 99 -5.46 -23.98 -12.90
C MET A 99 -5.58 -24.70 -14.26
N THR A 100 -5.34 -24.00 -15.38
CA THR A 100 -5.34 -24.60 -16.71
C THR A 100 -4.25 -25.67 -16.84
N THR A 101 -3.05 -25.44 -16.26
CA THR A 101 -1.97 -26.42 -16.26
C THR A 101 -2.33 -27.67 -15.44
N LEU A 102 -2.98 -27.48 -14.27
CA LEU A 102 -3.46 -28.55 -13.42
C LEU A 102 -4.48 -29.43 -14.18
N ILE A 103 -5.50 -28.76 -14.77
CA ILE A 103 -6.52 -29.44 -15.58
C ILE A 103 -5.86 -30.21 -16.73
N GLY A 104 -4.91 -29.60 -17.45
CA GLY A 104 -4.22 -30.28 -18.55
C GLY A 104 -3.45 -31.53 -18.12
N TYR A 105 -2.84 -31.57 -16.93
CA TYR A 105 -2.22 -32.80 -16.40
C TYR A 105 -3.27 -33.86 -16.07
N LEU A 106 -4.42 -33.49 -15.51
CA LEU A 106 -5.50 -34.41 -15.18
C LEU A 106 -6.16 -34.97 -16.46
N ASP A 107 -6.44 -34.13 -17.45
CA ASP A 107 -7.00 -34.52 -18.74
C ASP A 107 -6.07 -35.51 -19.49
N ALA A 108 -4.74 -35.23 -19.46
CA ALA A 108 -3.75 -36.13 -20.08
C ALA A 108 -3.74 -37.53 -19.44
N LEU A 109 -3.99 -37.64 -18.14
CA LEU A 109 -4.12 -38.88 -17.40
C LEU A 109 -5.45 -39.60 -17.74
N ASP A 110 -6.57 -38.85 -17.69
CA ASP A 110 -7.90 -39.40 -17.95
C ASP A 110 -8.06 -39.94 -19.38
N LEU A 111 -7.54 -39.19 -20.35
CA LEU A 111 -7.54 -39.58 -21.77
C LEU A 111 -6.46 -40.64 -22.13
N LYS A 112 -5.71 -41.13 -21.12
CA LYS A 112 -4.61 -42.10 -21.31
C LYS A 112 -3.56 -41.66 -22.35
N LEU A 113 -3.30 -40.37 -22.43
CA LEU A 113 -2.28 -39.81 -23.33
C LEU A 113 -0.86 -39.94 -22.77
N VAL A 114 -0.73 -40.36 -21.52
CA VAL A 114 0.52 -40.54 -20.79
C VAL A 114 0.82 -42.04 -20.70
N SER A 115 2.08 -42.42 -20.98
CA SER A 115 2.52 -43.81 -20.80
C SER A 115 2.54 -44.20 -19.31
N SER A 116 2.25 -45.44 -18.98
CA SER A 116 2.09 -45.94 -17.60
C SER A 116 3.30 -45.67 -16.70
N ASP A 117 4.51 -45.60 -17.26
CA ASP A 117 5.75 -45.30 -16.57
C ASP A 117 5.83 -43.81 -16.13
N LYS A 118 5.01 -42.92 -16.71
CA LYS A 118 4.97 -41.47 -16.42
C LYS A 118 3.73 -41.01 -15.64
N GLU A 119 2.73 -41.88 -15.47
CA GLU A 119 1.49 -41.52 -14.78
C GLU A 119 1.74 -40.94 -13.37
N GLU A 120 2.61 -41.62 -12.59
CA GLU A 120 2.98 -41.14 -11.24
C GLU A 120 3.63 -39.74 -11.24
N ALA A 121 4.46 -39.46 -12.24
CA ALA A 121 5.10 -38.16 -12.39
C ALA A 121 4.06 -37.04 -12.69
N TYR A 122 3.08 -37.33 -13.55
CA TYR A 122 1.99 -36.39 -13.86
C TYR A 122 1.09 -36.15 -12.66
N ILE A 123 0.77 -37.18 -11.86
CA ILE A 123 0.03 -37.01 -10.59
C ILE A 123 0.80 -36.14 -9.63
N LYS A 124 2.11 -36.33 -9.48
CA LYS A 124 2.97 -35.48 -8.63
C LYS A 124 3.00 -34.05 -9.12
N LEU A 125 3.05 -33.81 -10.43
CA LEU A 125 3.00 -32.46 -11.02
C LEU A 125 1.65 -31.79 -10.80
N ALA A 126 0.55 -32.50 -11.01
CA ALA A 126 -0.81 -32.03 -10.78
C ALA A 126 -0.99 -31.66 -9.30
N LYS A 127 -0.59 -32.54 -8.37
CA LYS A 127 -0.62 -32.28 -6.92
C LYS A 127 0.18 -31.02 -6.53
N ARG A 128 1.39 -30.88 -7.04
CA ARG A 128 2.22 -29.70 -6.80
C ARG A 128 1.53 -28.42 -7.30
N LYS A 129 0.93 -28.44 -8.50
CA LYS A 129 0.19 -27.28 -9.03
C LYS A 129 -1.04 -26.91 -8.22
N ALA A 130 -1.76 -27.91 -7.69
CA ALA A 130 -2.88 -27.69 -6.77
C ALA A 130 -2.42 -27.00 -5.46
N TYR A 131 -1.31 -27.43 -4.87
CA TYR A 131 -0.74 -26.79 -3.69
C TYR A 131 -0.21 -25.38 -3.98
N ASP A 132 0.44 -25.16 -5.12
CA ASP A 132 0.89 -23.83 -5.55
C ASP A 132 -0.31 -22.86 -5.66
N LEU A 133 -1.43 -23.31 -6.26
CA LEU A 133 -2.66 -22.55 -6.40
C LEU A 133 -3.31 -22.28 -5.03
N LYS A 134 -3.40 -23.28 -4.16
CA LYS A 134 -3.91 -23.11 -2.79
C LYS A 134 -3.13 -22.01 -2.05
N LYS A 135 -1.80 -22.11 -2.04
CA LYS A 135 -0.93 -21.13 -1.40
C LYS A 135 -1.12 -19.72 -1.97
N TYR A 136 -1.30 -19.62 -3.29
CA TYR A 136 -1.57 -18.34 -3.95
C TYR A 136 -2.88 -17.70 -3.46
N ILE A 137 -3.95 -18.49 -3.38
CA ILE A 137 -5.27 -18.05 -2.89
C ILE A 137 -5.20 -17.62 -1.42
N GLU A 138 -4.47 -18.36 -0.56
CA GLU A 138 -4.26 -18.01 0.86
C GLU A 138 -3.60 -16.64 1.02
N VAL A 139 -2.51 -16.37 0.27
CA VAL A 139 -1.82 -15.08 0.27
C VAL A 139 -2.74 -13.95 -0.23
N LEU A 140 -3.59 -14.24 -1.22
CA LEU A 140 -4.54 -13.30 -1.75
C LEU A 140 -5.62 -12.92 -0.72
N PHE A 141 -6.21 -13.91 -0.03
CA PHE A 141 -7.18 -13.65 1.04
C PHE A 141 -6.56 -12.88 2.21
N GLU A 142 -5.32 -13.21 2.58
CA GLU A 142 -4.55 -12.47 3.56
C GLU A 142 -4.43 -11.00 3.17
N TRP A 143 -4.05 -10.74 1.92
CA TRP A 143 -3.93 -9.38 1.40
C TRP A 143 -5.28 -8.61 1.44
N PHE A 144 -6.39 -9.27 1.07
CA PHE A 144 -7.72 -8.65 1.14
C PHE A 144 -8.10 -8.28 2.59
N ARG A 145 -7.90 -9.18 3.55
CA ARG A 145 -8.19 -8.90 4.97
C ARG A 145 -7.40 -7.71 5.51
N LEU A 146 -6.11 -7.63 5.13
CA LEU A 146 -5.27 -6.50 5.54
C LEU A 146 -5.74 -5.16 4.98
N ASN A 147 -6.28 -5.15 3.76
CA ASN A 147 -6.75 -3.92 3.11
C ASN A 147 -8.20 -3.53 3.50
N SER A 148 -9.01 -4.47 3.97
CA SER A 148 -10.40 -4.19 4.43
C SER A 148 -10.49 -3.74 5.88
N ASP A 149 -9.35 -3.58 6.59
CA ASP A 149 -9.28 -3.29 8.03
C ASP A 149 -10.06 -4.29 8.91
N GLU A 150 -10.38 -5.48 8.38
CA GLU A 150 -11.06 -6.54 9.12
C GLU A 150 -10.13 -7.30 10.07
N GLU A 151 -8.81 -7.23 9.86
CA GLU A 151 -7.82 -7.92 10.69
C GLU A 151 -7.54 -7.11 11.96
N GLN A 152 -8.05 -7.60 13.09
CA GLN A 152 -7.73 -7.05 14.41
C GLN A 152 -6.36 -7.55 14.83
N MET A 153 -5.38 -6.63 14.92
CA MET A 153 -4.03 -6.92 15.40
C MET A 153 -3.99 -6.87 16.92
N GLU A 154 -3.35 -7.84 17.54
CA GLU A 154 -3.08 -7.86 18.98
C GLU A 154 -1.74 -7.15 19.26
N ILE A 155 -1.73 -5.82 19.17
CA ILE A 155 -0.52 -5.03 19.45
C ILE A 155 -0.27 -4.99 20.96
N LYS A 156 0.89 -5.49 21.37
CA LYS A 156 1.31 -5.52 22.77
C LYS A 156 2.84 -5.32 22.88
N PRO A 157 3.35 -4.87 24.04
CA PRO A 157 4.78 -4.83 24.29
C PRO A 157 5.36 -6.24 24.28
N VAL A 158 6.31 -6.52 23.41
CA VAL A 158 7.01 -7.81 23.30
C VAL A 158 8.52 -7.60 23.22
N ASP A 159 9.30 -8.57 23.72
CA ASP A 159 10.75 -8.62 23.47
C ASP A 159 11.00 -9.06 22.03
N ILE A 160 11.24 -8.07 21.14
CA ILE A 160 11.45 -8.32 19.71
C ILE A 160 12.74 -9.12 19.46
N SER A 161 13.77 -9.01 20.33
CA SER A 161 14.99 -9.80 20.21
C SER A 161 14.71 -11.29 20.36
N GLU A 162 13.90 -11.65 21.37
CA GLU A 162 13.51 -13.05 21.61
C GLU A 162 12.59 -13.59 20.52
N VAL A 163 11.61 -12.79 20.09
CA VAL A 163 10.70 -13.18 18.98
C VAL A 163 11.51 -13.39 17.70
N THR A 164 12.47 -12.49 17.40
CA THR A 164 13.32 -12.63 16.21
C THR A 164 14.15 -13.92 16.29
N ARG A 165 14.76 -14.23 17.44
CA ARG A 165 15.51 -15.51 17.61
C ARG A 165 14.63 -16.73 17.35
N LYS A 166 13.42 -16.77 17.90
CA LYS A 166 12.47 -17.88 17.67
C LYS A 166 12.15 -18.06 16.19
N ILE A 167 11.83 -16.97 15.49
CA ILE A 167 11.55 -17.03 14.05
C ILE A 167 12.75 -17.57 13.28
N LEU A 168 13.96 -17.11 13.59
CA LEU A 168 15.17 -17.52 12.86
C LEU A 168 15.58 -18.96 13.14
N LEU A 169 15.26 -19.52 14.33
CA LEU A 169 15.47 -20.94 14.60
C LEU A 169 14.69 -21.83 13.63
N ASP A 170 13.47 -21.44 13.25
CA ASP A 170 12.67 -22.18 12.27
C ASP A 170 13.25 -22.07 10.84
N TRP A 171 13.99 -21.00 10.56
CA TRP A 171 14.60 -20.78 9.24
C TRP A 171 15.96 -21.48 9.06
N VAL A 172 16.70 -21.77 10.12
CA VAL A 172 18.02 -22.43 10.04
C VAL A 172 17.97 -23.72 9.22
N PRO A 173 17.06 -24.69 9.47
CA PRO A 173 16.99 -25.92 8.68
C PRO A 173 16.67 -25.67 7.19
N VAL A 174 15.84 -24.65 6.91
CA VAL A 174 15.46 -24.28 5.53
C VAL A 174 16.65 -23.70 4.78
N LEU A 175 17.45 -22.84 5.40
CA LEU A 175 18.67 -22.26 4.83
C LEU A 175 19.70 -23.36 4.55
N GLU A 176 19.86 -24.34 5.47
CA GLU A 176 20.76 -25.49 5.29
C GLU A 176 20.32 -26.39 4.12
N GLU A 177 18.99 -26.66 3.99
CA GLU A 177 18.43 -27.43 2.85
C GLU A 177 18.75 -26.72 1.52
N HIS A 178 18.68 -25.40 1.49
CA HIS A 178 19.03 -24.61 0.30
C HIS A 178 20.55 -24.39 0.15
N ARG A 179 21.39 -24.95 1.02
CA ARG A 179 22.85 -24.80 1.05
C ARG A 179 23.30 -23.34 1.11
N MET A 180 22.50 -22.49 1.74
CA MET A 180 22.79 -21.08 1.92
C MET A 180 23.55 -20.88 3.24
N LYS A 181 24.69 -20.21 3.19
CA LYS A 181 25.41 -19.80 4.40
C LYS A 181 24.63 -18.72 5.12
N TYR A 182 24.70 -18.69 6.45
CA TYR A 182 24.03 -17.67 7.23
C TYR A 182 24.90 -17.14 8.37
N SER A 183 24.70 -15.89 8.74
CA SER A 183 25.22 -15.26 9.96
C SER A 183 24.08 -14.55 10.65
N ILE A 184 23.89 -14.82 11.95
CA ILE A 184 22.77 -14.26 12.73
C ILE A 184 23.36 -13.56 13.95
N GLU A 185 23.12 -12.25 14.06
CA GLU A 185 23.57 -11.41 15.15
C GLU A 185 22.40 -10.68 15.79
N ILE A 186 21.89 -11.20 16.91
CA ILE A 186 20.76 -10.64 17.66
C ILE A 186 21.22 -10.32 19.08
N PRO A 187 21.02 -9.08 19.59
CA PRO A 187 21.36 -8.71 20.95
C PRO A 187 20.74 -9.66 21.98
N GLU A 188 21.50 -10.05 23.00
CA GLU A 188 21.00 -10.91 24.08
C GLU A 188 19.98 -10.19 24.98
N ARG A 189 20.12 -8.86 25.12
CA ARG A 189 19.22 -8.05 25.94
C ARG A 189 17.83 -7.95 25.33
N ALA A 190 16.83 -7.89 26.21
CA ALA A 190 15.46 -7.65 25.80
C ALA A 190 15.28 -6.24 25.22
N ILE A 191 14.62 -6.14 24.06
CA ILE A 191 14.25 -4.88 23.42
C ILE A 191 12.73 -4.91 23.25
N ASN A 192 12.02 -4.06 24.02
CA ASN A 192 10.57 -4.03 23.99
C ASN A 192 10.05 -3.09 22.89
N VAL A 193 9.16 -3.61 22.05
CA VAL A 193 8.42 -2.87 21.01
C VAL A 193 6.94 -3.23 21.08
N GLU A 194 6.06 -2.32 20.66
CA GLU A 194 4.63 -2.57 20.55
C GLU A 194 4.29 -3.12 19.18
N ILE A 195 4.09 -4.44 19.08
CA ILE A 195 3.78 -5.16 17.85
C ILE A 195 2.87 -6.36 18.12
N ASP A 196 2.26 -6.88 17.05
CA ASP A 196 1.69 -8.21 17.00
C ASP A 196 2.77 -9.21 16.56
N GLU A 197 3.07 -10.20 17.41
CA GLU A 197 4.11 -11.21 17.15
C GLU A 197 3.87 -11.99 15.85
N SER A 198 2.60 -12.34 15.57
CA SER A 198 2.25 -13.12 14.38
C SER A 198 2.44 -12.29 13.10
N CYS A 199 2.08 -11.01 13.15
CA CYS A 199 2.30 -10.07 12.05
C CYS A 199 3.79 -9.81 11.82
N TYR A 200 4.58 -9.67 12.88
CA TYR A 200 6.03 -9.53 12.77
C TYR A 200 6.68 -10.79 12.17
N MET A 201 6.28 -11.97 12.61
CA MET A 201 6.73 -13.24 12.03
C MET A 201 6.45 -13.29 10.52
N ARG A 202 5.26 -12.85 10.07
CA ARG A 202 4.88 -12.79 8.66
C ARG A 202 5.79 -11.84 7.87
N ILE A 203 6.15 -10.67 8.45
CA ILE A 203 7.10 -9.73 7.83
C ILE A 203 8.44 -10.42 7.58
N VAL A 204 9.03 -11.00 8.61
CA VAL A 204 10.34 -11.66 8.53
C VAL A 204 10.32 -12.81 7.53
N ASN A 205 9.26 -13.64 7.59
CA ASN A 205 9.07 -14.77 6.68
C ASN A 205 8.97 -14.32 5.23
N ASN A 206 8.23 -13.26 4.92
CA ASN A 206 8.10 -12.75 3.56
C ASN A 206 9.44 -12.25 2.99
N ILE A 207 10.28 -11.60 3.81
CA ILE A 207 11.57 -11.10 3.39
C ILE A 207 12.56 -12.27 3.16
N ILE A 208 12.66 -13.22 4.11
CA ILE A 208 13.57 -14.37 3.98
C ILE A 208 13.14 -15.25 2.80
N GLN A 209 11.85 -15.54 2.63
CA GLN A 209 11.34 -16.28 1.48
C GLN A 209 11.67 -15.58 0.15
N ASN A 210 11.55 -14.25 0.11
CA ASN A 210 11.90 -13.48 -1.07
C ASN A 210 13.41 -13.62 -1.40
N THR A 211 14.27 -13.55 -0.40
CA THR A 211 15.71 -13.76 -0.55
C THR A 211 15.99 -15.16 -1.11
N ILE A 212 15.47 -16.23 -0.51
CA ILE A 212 15.70 -17.61 -0.97
C ILE A 212 15.16 -17.83 -2.39
N ALA A 213 13.99 -17.27 -2.72
CA ALA A 213 13.32 -17.54 -4.00
C ALA A 213 13.92 -16.76 -5.17
N HIS A 214 14.44 -15.57 -4.95
CA HIS A 214 14.74 -14.60 -6.01
C HIS A 214 16.18 -14.12 -6.06
N SER A 215 16.91 -14.08 -4.93
CA SER A 215 18.26 -13.49 -4.91
C SER A 215 19.32 -14.35 -5.59
N LYS A 216 19.15 -15.67 -5.64
CA LYS A 216 20.21 -16.64 -6.00
C LYS A 216 21.45 -16.49 -5.12
N ALA A 217 21.29 -16.00 -3.91
CA ALA A 217 22.37 -15.76 -2.96
C ALA A 217 23.00 -17.07 -2.47
N GLY A 218 24.28 -17.02 -2.20
CA GLY A 218 25.02 -18.07 -1.49
C GLY A 218 25.05 -17.84 0.02
N GLN A 219 24.81 -16.62 0.46
CA GLN A 219 24.89 -16.23 1.87
C GLN A 219 23.85 -15.17 2.24
N ILE A 220 23.36 -15.27 3.49
CA ILE A 220 22.45 -14.30 4.12
C ILE A 220 23.02 -13.86 5.47
N TRP A 221 22.96 -12.57 5.77
CA TRP A 221 23.33 -12.00 7.08
C TRP A 221 22.07 -11.36 7.69
N ILE A 222 21.80 -11.69 8.95
CA ILE A 222 20.64 -11.19 9.68
C ILE A 222 21.14 -10.55 10.96
N THR A 223 21.02 -9.23 11.05
CA THR A 223 21.56 -8.45 12.17
C THR A 223 20.48 -7.58 12.77
N ALA A 224 20.25 -7.69 14.07
CA ALA A 224 19.37 -6.78 14.79
C ALA A 224 20.19 -5.64 15.41
N ILE A 225 19.78 -4.41 15.10
CA ILE A 225 20.45 -3.17 15.50
C ILE A 225 19.50 -2.38 16.39
N GLU A 226 19.94 -2.11 17.62
CA GLU A 226 19.23 -1.18 18.49
C GLU A 226 19.85 0.20 18.41
N ARG A 227 18.99 1.21 18.22
CA ARG A 227 19.33 2.62 18.39
C ARG A 227 18.55 3.19 19.55
N TYR A 228 18.78 4.47 19.89
CA TYR A 228 18.18 5.12 21.06
C TYR A 228 16.65 5.02 21.09
N ASP A 229 15.98 5.07 19.97
CA ASP A 229 14.51 5.16 19.79
C ASP A 229 13.92 4.09 18.88
N SER A 230 14.75 3.22 18.32
CA SER A 230 14.30 2.25 17.32
C SER A 230 15.09 0.95 17.32
N PHE A 231 14.38 -0.14 17.06
CA PHE A 231 14.91 -1.44 16.72
C PHE A 231 14.88 -1.60 15.20
N THR A 232 15.96 -2.09 14.59
CA THR A 232 16.02 -2.38 13.16
C THR A 232 16.55 -3.79 12.93
N LEU A 233 15.74 -4.63 12.29
CA LEU A 233 16.21 -5.91 11.74
C LEU A 233 16.73 -5.65 10.33
N ARG A 234 18.00 -5.94 10.10
CA ARG A 234 18.68 -5.87 8.81
C ARG A 234 18.86 -7.28 8.27
N ILE A 235 18.44 -7.52 7.05
CA ILE A 235 18.56 -8.78 6.33
C ILE A 235 19.28 -8.49 5.01
N ASP A 236 20.52 -9.01 4.88
CA ASP A 236 21.38 -8.85 3.72
C ASP A 236 21.51 -10.15 2.94
N ASP A 237 21.64 -10.08 1.63
CA ASP A 237 22.05 -11.20 0.78
C ASP A 237 23.13 -10.78 -0.22
N ASP A 238 23.94 -11.74 -0.68
CA ASP A 238 24.98 -11.59 -1.71
C ASP A 238 24.48 -11.95 -3.12
N GLY A 239 23.19 -11.85 -3.34
CA GLY A 239 22.54 -12.30 -4.58
C GLY A 239 22.73 -11.37 -5.78
N ILE A 240 21.84 -11.59 -6.78
CA ILE A 240 21.88 -10.82 -8.03
C ILE A 240 21.56 -9.34 -7.89
N GLY A 241 21.01 -8.93 -6.73
CA GLY A 241 20.55 -7.58 -6.48
C GLY A 241 19.32 -7.18 -7.31
N ILE A 242 18.92 -5.92 -7.13
CA ILE A 242 17.70 -5.34 -7.73
C ILE A 242 18.12 -4.09 -8.51
N ALA A 243 17.61 -3.93 -9.73
CA ALA A 243 17.87 -2.76 -10.54
C ALA A 243 17.29 -1.49 -9.89
N LYS A 244 17.96 -0.35 -10.05
CA LYS A 244 17.57 0.92 -9.44
C LYS A 244 16.17 1.37 -9.87
N GLU A 245 15.79 1.05 -11.10
CA GLU A 245 14.47 1.32 -11.67
C GLU A 245 13.39 0.52 -10.98
N ASP A 246 13.67 -0.74 -10.62
CA ASP A 246 12.74 -1.67 -9.97
C ASP A 246 12.63 -1.41 -8.46
N LEU A 247 13.73 -1.00 -7.82
CA LEU A 247 13.84 -0.88 -6.36
C LEU A 247 12.75 -0.01 -5.72
N LYS A 248 12.26 0.99 -6.43
CA LYS A 248 11.18 1.87 -5.98
C LYS A 248 9.79 1.22 -6.03
N TYR A 249 9.65 0.11 -6.77
CA TYR A 249 8.38 -0.57 -6.99
C TYR A 249 8.27 -1.93 -6.31
N ILE A 250 9.36 -2.48 -5.72
CA ILE A 250 9.35 -3.84 -5.14
C ILE A 250 8.33 -4.05 -4.03
N PHE A 251 7.86 -2.98 -3.40
CA PHE A 251 6.80 -3.00 -2.39
C PHE A 251 5.41 -2.75 -2.98
N GLU A 252 5.31 -2.43 -4.26
CA GLU A 252 4.02 -2.28 -4.92
C GLU A 252 3.34 -3.64 -5.14
N ARG A 253 2.02 -3.61 -5.19
CA ARG A 253 1.17 -4.79 -5.35
C ARG A 253 1.45 -5.49 -6.67
N LEU A 254 1.65 -6.81 -6.64
CA LEU A 254 1.88 -7.65 -7.82
C LEU A 254 3.10 -7.26 -8.65
N TYR A 255 3.98 -6.40 -8.13
CA TYR A 255 5.19 -6.03 -8.85
C TYR A 255 6.16 -7.22 -8.91
N LYS A 256 6.74 -7.43 -10.10
CA LYS A 256 7.74 -8.46 -10.36
C LYS A 256 8.84 -7.83 -11.22
N CYS A 257 10.10 -7.90 -10.76
CA CYS A 257 11.27 -7.31 -11.44
C CYS A 257 11.52 -7.88 -12.83
N ASP A 258 11.16 -9.16 -13.07
CA ASP A 258 11.30 -9.80 -14.38
C ASP A 258 9.96 -9.91 -15.09
N LYS A 259 9.85 -9.30 -16.27
CA LYS A 259 8.74 -9.47 -17.21
C LYS A 259 8.68 -10.88 -17.83
N GLY A 260 9.66 -11.75 -17.49
CA GLY A 260 9.72 -13.17 -17.90
C GLY A 260 8.81 -14.03 -17.03
N ARG A 261 7.75 -14.58 -17.60
CA ARG A 261 6.63 -15.34 -17.02
C ARG A 261 6.98 -16.60 -16.19
N SER A 262 8.22 -16.86 -15.81
CA SER A 262 8.67 -18.15 -15.21
C SER A 262 9.14 -18.07 -13.75
N GLN A 263 9.17 -16.91 -13.09
CA GLN A 263 9.68 -16.86 -11.73
C GLN A 263 8.60 -17.10 -10.66
N LYS A 264 8.96 -17.94 -9.69
CA LYS A 264 8.18 -18.30 -8.51
C LYS A 264 7.95 -17.05 -7.65
N GLY A 265 6.72 -16.65 -7.45
CA GLY A 265 6.35 -15.56 -6.53
C GLY A 265 5.10 -14.82 -6.99
N ASN A 266 4.29 -14.39 -6.03
CA ASN A 266 2.98 -13.79 -6.30
C ASN A 266 3.06 -12.25 -6.39
N GLY A 267 4.23 -11.63 -6.11
CA GLY A 267 4.40 -10.18 -6.05
C GLY A 267 3.62 -9.50 -4.91
N LEU A 268 3.11 -10.28 -3.95
CA LEU A 268 2.36 -9.76 -2.80
C LEU A 268 3.15 -9.79 -1.49
N GLY A 269 4.18 -10.65 -1.37
CA GLY A 269 4.87 -10.88 -0.10
C GLY A 269 5.52 -9.64 0.49
N LEU A 270 6.29 -8.88 -0.30
CA LEU A 270 6.90 -7.62 0.17
C LEU A 270 5.86 -6.52 0.43
N ASN A 271 4.79 -6.46 -0.36
CA ASN A 271 3.68 -5.53 -0.12
C ASN A 271 2.96 -5.85 1.20
N ILE A 272 2.66 -7.12 1.46
CA ILE A 272 2.09 -7.58 2.74
C ILE A 272 3.02 -7.22 3.90
N ALA A 273 4.32 -7.47 3.76
CA ALA A 273 5.29 -7.13 4.79
C ALA A 273 5.28 -5.62 5.09
N GLN A 274 5.24 -4.76 4.06
CA GLN A 274 5.16 -3.31 4.22
C GLN A 274 3.87 -2.89 4.92
N LEU A 275 2.70 -3.37 4.48
CA LEU A 275 1.41 -3.05 5.08
C LEU A 275 1.36 -3.45 6.57
N LEU A 276 1.85 -4.64 6.91
CA LEU A 276 1.91 -5.12 8.29
C LEU A 276 2.82 -4.23 9.15
N ALA A 277 3.99 -3.84 8.63
CA ALA A 277 4.89 -2.95 9.36
C ALA A 277 4.25 -1.58 9.59
N GLU A 278 3.64 -0.98 8.56
CA GLU A 278 2.96 0.33 8.65
C GLU A 278 1.80 0.31 9.65
N LYS A 279 0.99 -0.75 9.66
CA LYS A 279 -0.10 -0.92 10.64
C LYS A 279 0.39 -1.04 12.09
N MET A 280 1.65 -1.45 12.30
CA MET A 280 2.32 -1.51 13.61
C MET A 280 3.28 -0.32 13.85
N ASN A 281 3.08 0.82 13.18
CA ASN A 281 3.92 2.02 13.25
C ASN A 281 5.41 1.78 12.91
N GLY A 282 5.72 0.68 12.21
CA GLY A 282 7.05 0.37 11.70
C GLY A 282 7.25 0.85 10.26
N LYS A 283 8.45 0.57 9.71
CA LYS A 283 8.81 0.88 8.33
C LYS A 283 9.65 -0.24 7.74
N ILE A 284 9.48 -0.48 6.44
CA ILE A 284 10.39 -1.34 5.67
C ILE A 284 11.05 -0.50 4.58
N ASN A 285 12.36 -0.67 4.43
CA ASN A 285 13.14 -0.07 3.36
C ASN A 285 14.06 -1.14 2.75
N ALA A 286 14.48 -0.91 1.51
CA ALA A 286 15.46 -1.75 0.85
C ALA A 286 16.52 -0.91 0.14
N VAL A 287 17.75 -1.44 0.12
CA VAL A 287 18.87 -0.90 -0.65
C VAL A 287 19.48 -2.04 -1.43
N SER A 288 19.74 -1.85 -2.71
CA SER A 288 20.31 -2.88 -3.57
C SER A 288 21.06 -2.28 -4.75
N GLU A 289 22.06 -3.01 -5.23
CA GLU A 289 22.75 -2.75 -6.48
C GLU A 289 22.85 -4.07 -7.28
N PRO A 290 22.64 -4.05 -8.59
CA PRO A 290 22.80 -5.24 -9.43
C PRO A 290 24.17 -5.91 -9.24
N GLY A 291 24.15 -7.22 -8.95
CA GLY A 291 25.37 -8.03 -8.71
C GLY A 291 25.99 -7.87 -7.33
N LYS A 292 25.40 -7.08 -6.42
CA LYS A 292 25.89 -6.92 -5.04
C LYS A 292 24.91 -7.35 -3.96
N GLY A 293 23.79 -7.97 -4.36
CA GLY A 293 22.75 -8.40 -3.45
C GLY A 293 21.78 -7.30 -3.03
N ALA A 294 20.96 -7.58 -2.04
CA ALA A 294 19.99 -6.66 -1.49
C ALA A 294 20.04 -6.63 0.04
N VAL A 295 19.68 -5.49 0.60
CA VAL A 295 19.58 -5.24 2.04
C VAL A 295 18.19 -4.75 2.35
N PHE A 296 17.46 -5.48 3.21
CA PHE A 296 16.18 -5.08 3.72
C PHE A 296 16.30 -4.60 5.17
N PHE A 297 15.61 -3.52 5.51
CA PHE A 297 15.57 -2.95 6.85
C PHE A 297 14.13 -2.92 7.34
N VAL A 298 13.86 -3.60 8.45
CA VAL A 298 12.56 -3.56 9.14
C VAL A 298 12.75 -2.82 10.44
N THR A 299 12.13 -1.66 10.59
CA THR A 299 12.36 -0.76 11.73
C THR A 299 11.08 -0.54 12.51
N PHE A 300 11.13 -0.69 13.84
CA PHE A 300 10.06 -0.38 14.77
C PHE A 300 10.53 0.59 15.86
N PRO A 301 9.68 1.50 16.35
CA PRO A 301 9.99 2.34 17.49
C PRO A 301 10.08 1.49 18.77
N ILE A 302 11.07 1.78 19.62
CA ILE A 302 11.23 1.12 20.92
C ILE A 302 10.16 1.65 21.88
N TYR A 303 9.51 0.73 22.60
CA TYR A 303 8.56 1.07 23.64
C TYR A 303 9.28 1.64 24.87
N ASN A 304 9.16 2.96 25.09
CA ASN A 304 9.65 3.63 26.27
C ASN A 304 8.52 3.81 27.28
N SER A 305 8.45 2.95 28.31
CA SER A 305 7.45 3.05 29.39
C SER A 305 7.45 4.40 30.15
N LYS A 306 8.46 5.24 29.93
CA LYS A 306 8.61 6.56 30.59
C LYS A 306 7.85 7.70 29.90
N LYS A 307 7.22 7.50 28.72
CA LYS A 307 6.45 8.54 28.02
C LYS A 307 4.95 8.58 28.33
N GLY A 308 4.46 7.70 29.19
CA GLY A 308 3.03 7.55 29.54
C GLY A 308 2.58 8.21 30.84
N VAL A 309 3.39 9.08 31.47
CA VAL A 309 3.01 9.84 32.67
C VAL A 309 3.31 11.32 32.44
N ASN A 310 2.41 12.01 31.79
CA ASN A 310 2.17 13.47 31.93
C ASN A 310 0.70 13.77 31.59
#